data_3ed04f22153d6a7c1565cb35a9b776a8
#
_entry.id   3ed04f22153d6a7c1565cb35a9b776a8
#
_cell.length_a   1.000
_cell.length_b   1.000
_cell.length_c   1.000
_cell.angle_alpha   90.00
_cell.angle_beta   90.00
_cell.angle_gamma   90.00
#
_symmetry.space_group_name_H-M   'P 1'
#
loop_
_entity.id
_entity.type
_entity.pdbx_description
1 polymer ?
#
loop_
_entity_poly.entity_id
_entity_poly.type
_entity_poly.pdbx_seq_one_letter_code
_entity_poly.pdbx_strand_id
1 'polypeptide(L)'
;MGDSDIGTQARTSRFSTSLMDMLERVEYRRVRLDEQFDPVYRLRYEAYRREDGIAVNAEQIARDHLDFTPNAMCHGVYIDGVLVSSIRLHFATAEHRDSPCMRMYPDLLNDMLDAGQTYIDPSRFAADREATLAIPALPFLTLRIAAMACEYYDADYCLSGVRDEHAAFYKRVFGSREIAGYSQYPGMTFPVKLYAAEVSDIRNRVADRFPFFMSTPDERDRMFGPDSDARYLGLIQPTARQAALAEARFVPAE
;
A
#
# COMPACT_ATOMS: atom_id res chain seq x y z
N MET A 1 -30.11 41.20 -12.90
CA MET A 1 -29.58 40.19 -13.85
C MET A 1 -28.58 39.40 -13.11
N GLY A 2 -29.05 38.25 -12.69
CA GLY A 2 -28.24 37.32 -11.90
C GLY A 2 -27.33 36.53 -12.82
N ASP A 3 -26.14 36.30 -12.39
CA ASP A 3 -25.31 35.21 -12.89
C ASP A 3 -24.98 34.30 -11.71
N SER A 4 -25.47 33.12 -11.82
CA SER A 4 -25.43 32.05 -10.88
C SER A 4 -23.98 31.52 -10.81
N ASP A 5 -23.37 31.71 -9.68
CA ASP A 5 -22.14 31.07 -9.28
C ASP A 5 -22.45 29.58 -9.02
N ILE A 6 -22.22 28.76 -10.04
CA ILE A 6 -22.32 27.30 -9.91
C ILE A 6 -20.97 26.84 -9.35
N GLY A 7 -20.95 26.65 -8.04
CA GLY A 7 -19.81 26.08 -7.34
C GLY A 7 -19.28 24.82 -8.05
N THR A 8 -18.01 24.83 -8.36
CA THR A 8 -17.26 23.73 -8.98
C THR A 8 -17.15 22.57 -7.97
N GLN A 9 -18.20 21.79 -7.79
CA GLN A 9 -18.05 20.46 -7.19
C GLN A 9 -17.13 19.65 -8.10
N ALA A 10 -15.97 19.31 -7.59
CA ALA A 10 -15.04 18.39 -8.25
C ALA A 10 -15.82 17.11 -8.62
N ARG A 11 -16.10 16.90 -9.89
CA ARG A 11 -16.83 15.72 -10.38
C ARG A 11 -15.93 14.52 -10.16
N THR A 12 -16.19 13.75 -9.11
CA THR A 12 -15.58 12.44 -8.91
C THR A 12 -15.67 11.63 -10.20
N SER A 13 -14.54 11.15 -10.71
CA SER A 13 -14.54 10.42 -11.98
C SER A 13 -15.35 9.13 -11.86
N ARG A 14 -15.92 8.64 -12.97
CA ARG A 14 -16.63 7.34 -13.00
C ARG A 14 -15.76 6.21 -12.46
N PHE A 15 -14.46 6.28 -12.69
CA PHE A 15 -13.48 5.33 -12.17
C PHE A 15 -13.42 5.37 -10.64
N SER A 16 -13.31 6.56 -10.04
CA SER A 16 -13.29 6.72 -8.59
C SER A 16 -14.60 6.25 -7.94
N THR A 17 -15.75 6.55 -8.57
CA THR A 17 -17.06 6.06 -8.09
C THR A 17 -17.11 4.54 -8.10
N SER A 18 -16.70 3.90 -9.20
CA SER A 18 -16.67 2.43 -9.31
C SER A 18 -15.75 1.78 -8.28
N LEU A 19 -14.60 2.41 -7.98
CA LEU A 19 -13.69 1.92 -6.94
C LEU A 19 -14.29 2.08 -5.53
N MET A 20 -14.97 3.19 -5.26
CA MET A 20 -15.69 3.38 -4.00
C MET A 20 -16.76 2.32 -3.78
N ASP A 21 -17.52 1.97 -4.83
CA ASP A 21 -18.53 0.92 -4.76
C ASP A 21 -17.88 -0.46 -4.54
N MET A 22 -16.75 -0.72 -5.19
CA MET A 22 -16.01 -1.97 -5.01
C MET A 22 -15.47 -2.13 -3.58
N LEU A 23 -15.04 -1.04 -2.94
CA LEU A 23 -14.54 -1.06 -1.56
C LEU A 23 -15.58 -1.55 -0.55
N GLU A 24 -16.88 -1.50 -0.85
CA GLU A 24 -17.94 -2.05 0.01
C GLU A 24 -17.88 -3.58 0.13
N ARG A 25 -17.19 -4.26 -0.81
CA ARG A 25 -16.99 -5.70 -0.85
C ARG A 25 -15.59 -6.12 -0.38
N VAL A 26 -14.72 -5.13 -0.12
CA VAL A 26 -13.33 -5.36 0.29
C VAL A 26 -13.23 -5.43 1.80
N GLU A 27 -12.40 -6.32 2.26
CA GLU A 27 -11.98 -6.44 3.64
C GLU A 27 -10.46 -6.57 3.70
N TYR A 28 -9.83 -5.93 4.68
CA TYR A 28 -8.42 -6.07 4.97
C TYR A 28 -8.20 -6.92 6.22
N ARG A 29 -7.14 -7.71 6.21
CA ARG A 29 -6.71 -8.45 7.40
C ARG A 29 -5.21 -8.26 7.58
N ARG A 30 -4.81 -7.86 8.78
CA ARG A 30 -3.42 -7.87 9.17
C ARG A 30 -3.00 -9.29 9.53
N VAL A 31 -1.85 -9.74 9.01
CA VAL A 31 -1.20 -10.99 9.39
C VAL A 31 -0.35 -10.72 10.62
N ARG A 32 -0.54 -11.47 11.69
CA ARG A 32 0.22 -11.32 12.93
C ARG A 32 1.64 -11.92 12.76
N LEU A 33 2.57 -11.43 13.55
CA LEU A 33 3.96 -11.91 13.51
C LEU A 33 4.11 -13.40 13.89
N ASP A 34 3.17 -13.96 14.65
CA ASP A 34 3.14 -15.38 15.04
C ASP A 34 2.44 -16.30 14.02
N GLU A 35 1.75 -15.75 13.02
CA GLU A 35 1.01 -16.50 11.99
C GLU A 35 1.92 -16.93 10.83
N GLN A 36 2.89 -17.80 11.10
CA GLN A 36 3.91 -18.20 10.12
C GLN A 36 3.39 -18.99 8.90
N PHE A 37 2.18 -19.51 8.95
CA PHE A 37 1.54 -20.31 7.89
C PHE A 37 0.26 -19.64 7.35
N ASP A 38 0.12 -18.32 7.51
CA ASP A 38 -1.01 -17.59 6.99
C ASP A 38 -1.17 -17.79 5.46
N PRO A 39 -2.41 -17.86 4.93
CA PRO A 39 -2.69 -18.02 3.50
C PRO A 39 -2.01 -16.97 2.59
N VAL A 40 -1.70 -15.79 3.10
CA VAL A 40 -0.94 -14.75 2.39
C VAL A 40 0.40 -15.27 1.87
N TYR A 41 1.11 -16.09 2.64
CA TYR A 41 2.42 -16.63 2.22
C TYR A 41 2.29 -17.66 1.10
N ARG A 42 1.18 -18.40 1.07
CA ARG A 42 0.86 -19.32 -0.03
C ARG A 42 0.47 -18.57 -1.29
N LEU A 43 -0.39 -17.56 -1.18
CA LEU A 43 -0.74 -16.67 -2.30
C LEU A 43 0.52 -16.06 -2.94
N ARG A 44 1.47 -15.57 -2.12
CA ARG A 44 2.75 -15.05 -2.61
C ARG A 44 3.55 -16.11 -3.37
N TYR A 45 3.65 -17.32 -2.82
CA TYR A 45 4.36 -18.41 -3.48
C TYR A 45 3.76 -18.71 -4.85
N GLU A 46 2.47 -18.90 -4.94
CA GLU A 46 1.77 -19.19 -6.18
C GLU A 46 1.94 -18.07 -7.22
N ALA A 47 1.82 -16.80 -6.79
CA ALA A 47 2.02 -15.65 -7.67
C ALA A 47 3.46 -15.57 -8.21
N TYR A 48 4.47 -15.69 -7.35
CA TYR A 48 5.87 -15.58 -7.77
C TYR A 48 6.35 -16.79 -8.56
N ARG A 49 5.88 -18.00 -8.26
CA ARG A 49 6.18 -19.19 -9.04
C ARG A 49 5.65 -19.10 -10.46
N ARG A 50 4.50 -18.50 -10.63
CA ARG A 50 3.90 -18.29 -11.96
C ARG A 50 4.75 -17.39 -12.88
N GLU A 51 5.50 -16.46 -12.28
CA GLU A 51 6.40 -15.54 -12.99
C GLU A 51 7.88 -16.00 -12.94
N ASP A 52 8.14 -17.24 -12.51
CA ASP A 52 9.50 -17.75 -12.28
C ASP A 52 10.37 -16.86 -11.36
N GLY A 53 9.70 -16.07 -10.52
CA GLY A 53 10.34 -15.09 -9.63
C GLY A 53 11.07 -15.71 -8.44
N ILE A 54 10.73 -16.94 -8.04
CA ILE A 54 11.34 -17.66 -6.92
C ILE A 54 11.53 -19.14 -7.23
N ALA A 55 12.44 -19.82 -6.51
CA ALA A 55 12.61 -21.27 -6.61
C ALA A 55 11.45 -22.05 -5.98
N VAL A 56 11.28 -23.31 -6.40
CA VAL A 56 10.36 -24.24 -5.73
C VAL A 56 10.85 -24.54 -4.31
N ASN A 57 9.94 -24.55 -3.35
CA ASN A 57 10.20 -25.03 -2.00
C ASN A 57 9.12 -26.02 -1.53
N ALA A 58 9.46 -26.90 -0.59
CA ALA A 58 8.60 -27.97 -0.12
C ALA A 58 7.36 -27.48 0.66
N GLU A 59 7.48 -26.34 1.33
CA GLU A 59 6.39 -25.73 2.11
C GLU A 59 5.36 -25.03 1.23
N GLN A 60 5.71 -24.70 -0.02
CA GLN A 60 4.89 -23.92 -0.96
C GLN A 60 4.44 -22.56 -0.38
N ILE A 61 5.32 -21.90 0.36
CA ILE A 61 5.10 -20.57 0.92
C ILE A 61 6.25 -19.65 0.56
N ALA A 62 5.97 -18.34 0.46
CA ALA A 62 6.96 -17.30 0.21
C ALA A 62 6.94 -16.28 1.36
N ARG A 63 7.85 -16.48 2.31
CA ARG A 63 8.14 -15.59 3.44
C ARG A 63 9.65 -15.48 3.63
N ASP A 64 10.09 -14.43 4.27
CA ASP A 64 11.47 -14.22 4.66
C ASP A 64 11.55 -13.56 6.04
N HIS A 65 12.75 -13.38 6.59
CA HIS A 65 12.95 -12.77 7.92
C HIS A 65 12.39 -11.33 8.00
N LEU A 66 12.29 -10.60 6.88
CA LEU A 66 11.71 -9.25 6.86
C LEU A 66 10.19 -9.27 7.09
N ASP A 67 9.51 -10.41 6.99
CA ASP A 67 8.09 -10.51 7.37
C ASP A 67 7.90 -10.46 8.89
N PHE A 68 8.96 -10.65 9.68
CA PHE A 68 8.94 -10.79 11.13
C PHE A 68 9.75 -9.70 11.86
N THR A 69 10.21 -8.66 11.17
CA THR A 69 10.86 -7.51 11.83
C THR A 69 9.81 -6.65 12.56
N PRO A 70 10.21 -5.97 13.65
CA PRO A 70 9.24 -5.17 14.46
C PRO A 70 8.51 -4.08 13.69
N ASN A 71 9.10 -3.59 12.60
CA ASN A 71 8.56 -2.55 11.73
C ASN A 71 7.84 -3.10 10.48
N ALA A 72 7.66 -4.43 10.38
CA ALA A 72 6.96 -5.08 9.28
C ALA A 72 5.46 -5.22 9.56
N MET A 73 4.66 -5.03 8.53
CA MET A 73 3.21 -5.18 8.55
C MET A 73 2.77 -5.89 7.29
N CYS A 74 2.27 -7.12 7.43
CA CYS A 74 1.71 -7.90 6.34
C CYS A 74 0.19 -7.79 6.33
N HIS A 75 -0.40 -7.61 5.14
CA HIS A 75 -1.84 -7.55 4.99
C HIS A 75 -2.33 -8.41 3.83
N GLY A 76 -3.46 -9.07 4.04
CA GLY A 76 -4.28 -9.69 3.01
C GLY A 76 -5.43 -8.77 2.62
N VAL A 77 -5.78 -8.79 1.34
CA VAL A 77 -6.96 -8.13 0.77
C VAL A 77 -7.96 -9.21 0.39
N TYR A 78 -9.15 -9.11 0.90
CA TYR A 78 -10.24 -10.04 0.66
C TYR A 78 -11.37 -9.35 -0.09
N ILE A 79 -11.99 -10.06 -1.01
CA ILE A 79 -13.22 -9.60 -1.70
C ILE A 79 -14.24 -10.72 -1.54
N ASP A 80 -15.40 -10.41 -0.95
CA ASP A 80 -16.46 -11.38 -0.63
C ASP A 80 -15.91 -12.58 0.19
N GLY A 81 -15.00 -12.33 1.11
CA GLY A 81 -14.37 -13.34 1.96
C GLY A 81 -13.25 -14.17 1.30
N VAL A 82 -12.91 -13.91 0.03
CA VAL A 82 -11.84 -14.61 -0.70
C VAL A 82 -10.56 -13.78 -0.70
N LEU A 83 -9.43 -14.35 -0.29
CA LEU A 83 -8.11 -13.71 -0.36
C LEU A 83 -7.70 -13.53 -1.83
N VAL A 84 -7.57 -12.26 -2.27
CA VAL A 84 -7.28 -11.91 -3.67
C VAL A 84 -5.92 -11.25 -3.87
N SER A 85 -5.39 -10.58 -2.86
CA SER A 85 -4.03 -10.02 -2.93
C SER A 85 -3.41 -9.83 -1.55
N SER A 86 -2.13 -9.52 -1.53
CA SER A 86 -1.39 -9.22 -0.31
C SER A 86 -0.32 -8.16 -0.55
N ILE A 87 0.07 -7.50 0.52
CA ILE A 87 1.17 -6.54 0.54
C ILE A 87 1.89 -6.63 1.89
N ARG A 88 3.20 -6.38 1.88
CA ARG A 88 3.99 -6.14 3.08
C ARG A 88 4.47 -4.69 3.06
N LEU A 89 4.40 -4.04 4.20
CA LEU A 89 4.93 -2.71 4.42
C LEU A 89 6.02 -2.76 5.48
N HIS A 90 7.00 -1.87 5.38
CA HIS A 90 7.90 -1.53 6.48
C HIS A 90 7.79 -0.04 6.73
N PHE A 91 7.63 0.34 7.99
CA PHE A 91 7.85 1.72 8.40
C PHE A 91 9.29 1.86 8.87
N ALA A 92 10.11 2.55 8.11
CA ALA A 92 11.52 2.74 8.40
C ALA A 92 11.78 4.07 9.10
N THR A 93 12.52 3.99 10.19
CA THR A 93 12.97 5.10 11.04
C THR A 93 14.44 4.93 11.39
N ALA A 94 15.06 5.92 12.03
CA ALA A 94 16.44 5.81 12.53
C ALA A 94 16.64 4.60 13.44
N GLU A 95 15.61 4.17 14.17
CA GLU A 95 15.63 3.03 15.11
C GLU A 95 15.34 1.69 14.42
N HIS A 96 14.48 1.69 13.41
CA HIS A 96 14.01 0.49 12.72
C HIS A 96 14.27 0.62 11.21
N ARG A 97 15.49 0.25 10.79
CA ARG A 97 15.97 0.46 9.41
C ARG A 97 15.69 -0.70 8.45
N ASP A 98 15.31 -1.87 8.98
CA ASP A 98 15.11 -3.06 8.14
C ASP A 98 13.98 -2.85 7.14
N SER A 99 14.32 -2.97 5.87
CA SER A 99 13.33 -3.02 4.76
C SER A 99 13.97 -3.62 3.50
N PRO A 100 13.19 -4.08 2.52
CA PRO A 100 13.74 -4.56 1.25
C PRO A 100 14.55 -3.51 0.50
N CYS A 101 14.05 -2.28 0.42
CA CYS A 101 14.76 -1.20 -0.27
C CYS A 101 16.06 -0.83 0.44
N MET A 102 16.12 -0.87 1.77
CA MET A 102 17.35 -0.66 2.55
C MET A 102 18.44 -1.66 2.15
N ARG A 103 18.08 -2.91 1.86
CA ARG A 103 19.06 -3.92 1.41
C ARG A 103 19.56 -3.71 0.00
N MET A 104 18.78 -3.03 -0.83
CA MET A 104 19.15 -2.73 -2.22
C MET A 104 19.95 -1.42 -2.35
N TYR A 105 19.65 -0.44 -1.50
CA TYR A 105 20.17 0.92 -1.60
C TYR A 105 20.59 1.46 -0.23
N PRO A 106 21.51 0.75 0.48
CA PRO A 106 21.83 1.05 1.89
C PRO A 106 22.40 2.46 2.09
N ASP A 107 23.28 2.92 1.21
CA ASP A 107 23.93 4.23 1.37
C ASP A 107 22.88 5.35 1.29
N LEU A 108 22.08 5.38 0.22
CA LEU A 108 21.03 6.38 0.03
C LEU A 108 20.01 6.41 1.16
N LEU A 109 19.52 5.23 1.56
CA LEU A 109 18.43 5.15 2.53
C LEU A 109 18.92 5.34 3.98
N ASN A 110 20.18 4.99 4.29
CA ASN A 110 20.77 5.40 5.56
C ASN A 110 20.95 6.91 5.65
N ASP A 111 21.43 7.58 4.59
CA ASP A 111 21.55 9.04 4.56
C ASP A 111 20.19 9.72 4.81
N MET A 112 19.09 9.21 4.24
CA MET A 112 17.74 9.72 4.49
C MET A 112 17.35 9.56 5.98
N LEU A 113 17.53 8.37 6.55
CA LEU A 113 17.18 8.11 7.95
C LEU A 113 18.08 8.88 8.92
N ASP A 114 19.37 9.06 8.62
CA ASP A 114 20.31 9.84 9.42
C ASP A 114 19.99 11.34 9.37
N ALA A 115 19.37 11.80 8.28
CA ALA A 115 18.82 13.16 8.18
C ALA A 115 17.47 13.33 8.92
N GLY A 116 16.98 12.29 9.61
CA GLY A 116 15.73 12.29 10.35
C GLY A 116 14.48 12.07 9.50
N GLN A 117 14.64 11.71 8.22
CA GLN A 117 13.52 11.38 7.34
C GLN A 117 13.04 9.96 7.61
N THR A 118 11.76 9.72 7.36
CA THR A 118 11.10 8.41 7.53
C THR A 118 10.44 7.96 6.23
N TYR A 119 10.24 6.66 6.06
CA TYR A 119 9.56 6.19 4.87
C TYR A 119 8.75 4.91 5.09
N ILE A 120 7.71 4.74 4.28
CA ILE A 120 7.02 3.48 4.08
C ILE A 120 7.65 2.76 2.88
N ASP A 121 8.02 1.49 3.05
CA ASP A 121 8.55 0.62 1.99
C ASP A 121 7.57 -0.52 1.67
N PRO A 122 6.65 -0.34 0.70
CA PRO A 122 5.76 -1.39 0.22
C PRO A 122 6.52 -2.44 -0.58
N SER A 123 6.25 -3.69 -0.25
CA SER A 123 6.89 -4.84 -0.88
C SER A 123 5.96 -6.05 -0.92
N ARG A 124 6.39 -7.12 -1.59
CA ARG A 124 5.64 -8.38 -1.61
C ARG A 124 4.18 -8.20 -2.05
N PHE A 125 3.92 -7.24 -2.95
CA PHE A 125 2.64 -7.18 -3.62
C PHE A 125 2.49 -8.45 -4.47
N ALA A 126 1.53 -9.27 -4.12
CA ALA A 126 1.17 -10.48 -4.82
C ALA A 126 -0.35 -10.54 -4.98
N ALA A 127 -0.82 -11.09 -6.10
CA ALA A 127 -2.23 -11.18 -6.39
C ALA A 127 -2.59 -12.54 -6.98
N ASP A 128 -3.80 -13.01 -6.66
CA ASP A 128 -4.39 -14.17 -7.29
C ASP A 128 -4.56 -13.92 -8.81
N ARG A 129 -4.38 -14.98 -9.59
CA ARG A 129 -4.43 -14.87 -11.06
C ARG A 129 -5.82 -14.51 -11.58
N GLU A 130 -6.82 -15.21 -11.08
CA GLU A 130 -8.19 -15.03 -11.54
C GLU A 130 -8.71 -13.66 -11.10
N ALA A 131 -8.40 -13.26 -9.86
CA ALA A 131 -8.72 -11.94 -9.36
C ALA A 131 -8.02 -10.83 -10.17
N THR A 132 -6.76 -11.01 -10.57
CA THR A 132 -6.02 -10.03 -11.40
C THR A 132 -6.70 -9.83 -12.77
N LEU A 133 -7.18 -10.90 -13.38
CA LEU A 133 -7.87 -10.85 -14.67
C LEU A 133 -9.28 -10.26 -14.56
N ALA A 134 -9.99 -10.58 -13.48
CA ALA A 134 -11.37 -10.16 -13.27
C ALA A 134 -11.49 -8.72 -12.73
N ILE A 135 -10.46 -8.24 -12.01
CA ILE A 135 -10.51 -6.98 -11.26
C ILE A 135 -9.32 -6.08 -11.64
N PRO A 136 -9.40 -5.31 -12.73
CA PRO A 136 -8.34 -4.38 -13.12
C PRO A 136 -8.01 -3.30 -12.06
N ALA A 137 -8.93 -3.08 -11.14
CA ALA A 137 -8.77 -2.15 -10.01
C ALA A 137 -7.96 -2.72 -8.84
N LEU A 138 -7.63 -4.01 -8.83
CA LEU A 138 -6.97 -4.70 -7.71
C LEU A 138 -5.67 -4.01 -7.23
N PRO A 139 -4.80 -3.46 -8.10
CA PRO A 139 -3.65 -2.69 -7.65
C PRO A 139 -4.00 -1.49 -6.77
N PHE A 140 -5.09 -0.78 -7.07
CA PHE A 140 -5.53 0.37 -6.27
C PHE A 140 -6.05 -0.07 -4.90
N LEU A 141 -6.81 -1.18 -4.84
CA LEU A 141 -7.33 -1.74 -3.59
C LEU A 141 -6.19 -2.17 -2.67
N THR A 142 -5.14 -2.80 -3.23
CA THR A 142 -3.98 -3.27 -2.47
C THR A 142 -3.08 -2.13 -2.03
N LEU A 143 -2.76 -1.19 -2.93
CA LEU A 143 -1.86 -0.06 -2.62
C LEU A 143 -2.54 1.01 -1.75
N ARG A 144 -3.86 0.96 -1.57
CA ARG A 144 -4.56 1.75 -0.57
C ARG A 144 -3.98 1.55 0.83
N ILE A 145 -3.56 0.32 1.14
CA ILE A 145 -2.92 0.00 2.43
C ILE A 145 -1.63 0.82 2.62
N ALA A 146 -0.82 0.97 1.57
CA ALA A 146 0.40 1.79 1.65
C ALA A 146 0.08 3.29 1.85
N ALA A 147 -0.93 3.82 1.15
CA ALA A 147 -1.36 5.20 1.34
C ALA A 147 -1.89 5.45 2.76
N MET A 148 -2.65 4.51 3.32
CA MET A 148 -3.12 4.58 4.72
C MET A 148 -1.96 4.52 5.73
N ALA A 149 -0.92 3.71 5.47
CA ALA A 149 0.25 3.63 6.33
C ALA A 149 1.04 4.95 6.32
N CYS A 150 1.22 5.57 5.15
CA CYS A 150 1.84 6.87 5.03
C CYS A 150 1.14 7.92 5.91
N GLU A 151 -0.18 7.89 5.92
CA GLU A 151 -1.00 8.81 6.71
C GLU A 151 -0.96 8.49 8.21
N TYR A 152 -0.99 7.20 8.58
CA TYR A 152 -0.98 6.78 9.98
C TYR A 152 0.34 7.10 10.69
N TYR A 153 1.46 6.83 10.02
CA TYR A 153 2.80 7.03 10.56
C TYR A 153 3.34 8.44 10.33
N ASP A 154 2.62 9.29 9.62
CA ASP A 154 3.08 10.62 9.18
C ASP A 154 4.48 10.56 8.56
N ALA A 155 4.69 9.56 7.69
CA ALA A 155 5.97 9.34 7.04
C ALA A 155 6.27 10.45 6.02
N ASP A 156 7.57 10.71 5.77
CA ASP A 156 7.99 11.72 4.78
C ASP A 156 7.84 11.18 3.36
N TYR A 157 8.16 9.89 3.14
CA TYR A 157 8.18 9.28 1.82
C TYR A 157 7.45 7.93 1.77
N CYS A 158 6.90 7.62 0.59
CA CYS A 158 6.50 6.27 0.20
C CYS A 158 7.43 5.78 -0.92
N LEU A 159 8.17 4.72 -0.65
CA LEU A 159 9.08 4.13 -1.61
C LEU A 159 8.35 3.17 -2.56
N SER A 160 8.99 2.89 -3.70
CA SER A 160 8.51 1.88 -4.65
C SER A 160 9.73 1.28 -5.37
N GLY A 161 10.10 0.06 -4.99
CA GLY A 161 11.06 -0.75 -5.75
C GLY A 161 10.32 -1.48 -6.87
N VAL A 162 10.37 -0.96 -8.10
CA VAL A 162 9.51 -1.45 -9.19
C VAL A 162 10.28 -1.73 -10.48
N ARG A 163 9.78 -2.68 -11.26
CA ARG A 163 10.22 -2.96 -12.61
C ARG A 163 9.74 -1.85 -13.56
N ASP A 164 10.46 -1.61 -14.65
CA ASP A 164 10.19 -0.50 -15.57
C ASP A 164 8.76 -0.49 -16.12
N GLU A 165 8.18 -1.65 -16.40
CA GLU A 165 6.83 -1.76 -16.93
C GLU A 165 5.75 -1.24 -15.97
N HIS A 166 6.05 -1.17 -14.67
CA HIS A 166 5.13 -0.67 -13.64
C HIS A 166 5.38 0.80 -13.27
N ALA A 167 6.54 1.37 -13.63
CA ALA A 167 6.94 2.71 -13.23
C ALA A 167 5.92 3.79 -13.62
N ALA A 168 5.31 3.68 -14.81
CA ALA A 168 4.31 4.63 -15.28
C ALA A 168 3.07 4.74 -14.37
N PHE A 169 2.67 3.61 -13.76
CA PHE A 169 1.57 3.58 -12.81
C PHE A 169 1.91 4.42 -11.55
N TYR A 170 3.05 4.16 -10.92
CA TYR A 170 3.48 4.86 -9.69
C TYR A 170 3.69 6.36 -9.91
N LYS A 171 4.31 6.73 -11.05
CA LYS A 171 4.46 8.14 -11.44
C LYS A 171 3.10 8.86 -11.59
N ARG A 172 2.14 8.21 -12.24
CA ARG A 172 0.82 8.81 -12.51
C ARG A 172 -0.06 8.88 -11.26
N VAL A 173 -0.08 7.81 -10.45
CA VAL A 173 -0.98 7.71 -9.30
C VAL A 173 -0.41 8.44 -8.09
N PHE A 174 0.83 8.17 -7.72
CA PHE A 174 1.44 8.68 -6.49
C PHE A 174 2.40 9.85 -6.70
N GLY A 175 2.71 10.23 -7.94
CA GLY A 175 3.70 11.28 -8.23
C GLY A 175 5.14 10.82 -8.02
N SER A 176 5.39 9.52 -7.92
CA SER A 176 6.70 8.96 -7.61
C SER A 176 7.77 9.38 -8.63
N ARG A 177 8.97 9.70 -8.15
CA ARG A 177 10.14 10.06 -8.96
C ARG A 177 11.23 9.02 -8.76
N GLU A 178 11.98 8.70 -9.81
CA GLU A 178 13.16 7.82 -9.71
C GLU A 178 14.23 8.50 -8.86
N ILE A 179 14.71 7.81 -7.83
CA ILE A 179 15.75 8.29 -6.92
C ILE A 179 17.00 7.41 -6.93
N ALA A 180 16.90 6.18 -7.45
CA ALA A 180 18.05 5.31 -7.71
C ALA A 180 17.78 4.35 -8.87
N GLY A 181 18.86 3.99 -9.59
CA GLY A 181 18.84 3.08 -10.73
C GLY A 181 18.62 1.61 -10.33
N TYR A 182 18.96 0.70 -11.24
CA TYR A 182 18.74 -0.73 -11.05
C TYR A 182 19.52 -1.33 -9.88
N SER A 183 18.84 -2.14 -9.09
CA SER A 183 19.41 -3.06 -8.12
C SER A 183 18.65 -4.38 -8.13
N GLN A 184 19.32 -5.46 -7.70
CA GLN A 184 18.71 -6.78 -7.61
C GLN A 184 17.80 -6.86 -6.38
N TYR A 185 16.51 -7.16 -6.58
CA TYR A 185 15.59 -7.34 -5.47
C TYR A 185 15.94 -8.63 -4.67
N PRO A 186 16.10 -8.56 -3.34
CA PRO A 186 16.47 -9.71 -2.52
C PRO A 186 15.50 -10.90 -2.67
N GLY A 187 16.04 -12.06 -3.06
CA GLY A 187 15.27 -13.29 -3.22
C GLY A 187 14.36 -13.34 -4.43
N MET A 188 14.52 -12.42 -5.39
CA MET A 188 13.80 -12.43 -6.67
C MET A 188 14.78 -12.50 -7.84
N THR A 189 14.30 -12.90 -9.01
CA THR A 189 15.13 -13.10 -10.22
C THR A 189 15.25 -11.85 -11.08
N PHE A 190 14.57 -10.78 -10.76
CA PHE A 190 14.49 -9.56 -11.56
C PHE A 190 15.05 -8.32 -10.83
N PRO A 191 15.65 -7.37 -11.57
CA PRO A 191 16.06 -6.09 -11.02
C PRO A 191 14.88 -5.12 -10.92
N VAL A 192 15.03 -4.13 -10.04
CA VAL A 192 14.09 -3.02 -9.89
C VAL A 192 14.84 -1.70 -9.82
N LYS A 193 14.15 -0.60 -10.09
CA LYS A 193 14.59 0.77 -9.79
C LYS A 193 13.86 1.29 -8.56
N LEU A 194 14.48 2.22 -7.86
CA LEU A 194 13.88 2.86 -6.70
C LEU A 194 13.21 4.18 -7.09
N TYR A 195 11.95 4.28 -6.74
CA TYR A 195 11.16 5.52 -6.82
C TYR A 195 10.73 5.92 -5.41
N ALA A 196 10.56 7.23 -5.20
CA ALA A 196 9.96 7.79 -3.99
C ALA A 196 8.84 8.77 -4.35
N ALA A 197 7.80 8.79 -3.57
CA ALA A 197 6.77 9.83 -3.56
C ALA A 197 6.81 10.54 -2.21
N GLU A 198 6.78 11.87 -2.20
CA GLU A 198 6.56 12.64 -0.98
C GLU A 198 5.13 12.41 -0.47
N VAL A 199 4.95 12.18 0.82
CA VAL A 199 3.62 11.87 1.38
C VAL A 199 2.69 13.08 1.26
N SER A 200 3.21 14.30 1.32
CA SER A 200 2.47 15.53 1.02
C SER A 200 1.85 15.53 -0.38
N ASP A 201 2.61 15.08 -1.39
CA ASP A 201 2.13 14.93 -2.77
C ASP A 201 1.05 13.84 -2.87
N ILE A 202 1.20 12.75 -2.13
CA ILE A 202 0.19 11.66 -2.07
C ILE A 202 -1.11 12.20 -1.47
N ARG A 203 -1.05 12.93 -0.34
CA ARG A 203 -2.22 13.54 0.31
C ARG A 203 -2.99 14.45 -0.65
N ASN A 204 -2.31 15.34 -1.35
CA ASN A 204 -2.92 16.24 -2.33
C ASN A 204 -3.63 15.46 -3.46
N ARG A 205 -2.98 14.42 -4.00
CA ARG A 205 -3.55 13.59 -5.07
C ARG A 205 -4.75 12.77 -4.60
N VAL A 206 -4.71 12.28 -3.36
CA VAL A 206 -5.81 11.55 -2.74
C VAL A 206 -7.02 12.46 -2.60
N ALA A 207 -6.85 13.66 -2.06
CA ALA A 207 -7.94 14.62 -1.91
C ALA A 207 -8.57 14.99 -3.26
N ASP A 208 -7.75 15.31 -4.27
CA ASP A 208 -8.22 15.84 -5.56
C ASP A 208 -8.77 14.77 -6.52
N ARG A 209 -8.12 13.60 -6.59
CA ARG A 209 -8.31 12.68 -7.71
C ARG A 209 -8.65 11.24 -7.32
N PHE A 210 -8.23 10.81 -6.14
CA PHE A 210 -8.29 9.41 -5.74
C PHE A 210 -8.92 9.21 -4.34
N PRO A 211 -10.13 9.74 -4.09
CA PRO A 211 -10.75 9.70 -2.75
C PRO A 211 -10.98 8.28 -2.22
N PHE A 212 -10.91 7.27 -3.05
CA PHE A 212 -10.95 5.86 -2.63
C PHE A 212 -9.71 5.43 -1.82
N PHE A 213 -8.62 6.21 -1.79
CA PHE A 213 -7.50 6.01 -0.89
C PHE A 213 -7.72 6.60 0.51
N MET A 214 -8.71 7.47 0.69
CA MET A 214 -9.04 8.03 2.00
C MET A 214 -9.44 6.96 3.01
N SER A 215 -9.23 7.25 4.29
CA SER A 215 -9.58 6.37 5.40
C SER A 215 -9.85 7.19 6.65
N THR A 216 -10.70 6.69 7.53
CA THR A 216 -10.87 7.29 8.85
C THR A 216 -9.68 6.97 9.77
N PRO A 217 -9.44 7.78 10.81
CA PRO A 217 -8.42 7.46 11.84
C PRO A 217 -8.65 6.09 12.49
N ASP A 218 -9.90 5.70 12.74
CA ASP A 218 -10.23 4.38 13.33
C ASP A 218 -9.84 3.22 12.40
N GLU A 219 -10.08 3.33 11.09
CA GLU A 219 -9.62 2.31 10.13
C GLU A 219 -8.11 2.18 10.18
N ARG A 220 -7.37 3.30 10.13
CA ARG A 220 -5.91 3.30 10.17
C ARG A 220 -5.37 2.73 11.48
N ASP A 221 -5.96 3.09 12.60
CA ASP A 221 -5.58 2.55 13.92
C ASP A 221 -5.77 1.03 13.97
N ARG A 222 -6.90 0.51 13.46
CA ARG A 222 -7.13 -0.93 13.34
C ARG A 222 -6.15 -1.63 12.40
N MET A 223 -5.68 -0.96 11.35
CA MET A 223 -4.73 -1.51 10.38
C MET A 223 -3.30 -1.56 10.92
N PHE A 224 -2.87 -0.56 11.70
CA PHE A 224 -1.46 -0.33 12.02
C PHE A 224 -1.16 -0.18 13.50
N GLY A 225 -2.17 -0.13 14.36
CA GLY A 225 -2.00 -0.02 15.80
C GLY A 225 -1.31 -1.24 16.43
N PRO A 226 -1.02 -1.21 17.74
CA PRO A 226 -0.29 -2.27 18.44
C PRO A 226 -0.99 -3.63 18.35
N ASP A 227 -0.25 -4.71 18.09
CA ASP A 227 -0.76 -6.10 17.99
C ASP A 227 -1.44 -6.64 19.26
N SER A 228 -1.22 -5.98 20.41
CA SER A 228 -1.76 -6.40 21.70
C SER A 228 -3.26 -6.14 21.87
N ASP A 229 -3.88 -5.36 21.01
CA ASP A 229 -5.30 -5.02 21.12
C ASP A 229 -6.16 -5.98 20.30
N ALA A 230 -7.12 -6.66 20.94
CA ALA A 230 -8.04 -7.59 20.30
C ALA A 230 -8.88 -6.98 19.16
N ARG A 231 -9.03 -5.63 19.12
CA ARG A 231 -9.69 -4.91 18.03
C ARG A 231 -9.03 -5.11 16.66
N TYR A 232 -7.75 -5.47 16.63
CA TYR A 232 -6.95 -5.64 15.41
C TYR A 232 -6.96 -7.06 14.83
N LEU A 233 -7.66 -7.98 15.47
CA LEU A 233 -7.66 -9.41 15.11
C LEU A 233 -8.68 -9.81 14.03
N GLY A 234 -9.49 -8.89 13.55
CA GLY A 234 -10.57 -9.15 12.61
C GLY A 234 -10.34 -8.64 11.19
N LEU A 235 -11.33 -8.88 10.36
CA LEU A 235 -11.46 -8.22 9.07
C LEU A 235 -11.81 -6.74 9.28
N ILE A 236 -11.21 -5.89 8.49
CA ILE A 236 -11.33 -4.43 8.56
C ILE A 236 -12.00 -3.92 7.30
N GLN A 237 -13.15 -3.29 7.47
CA GLN A 237 -13.92 -2.71 6.37
C GLN A 237 -13.32 -1.35 5.97
N PRO A 238 -13.13 -1.08 4.67
CA PRO A 238 -12.73 0.23 4.17
C PRO A 238 -13.74 1.33 4.49
N THR A 239 -13.23 2.49 4.92
CA THR A 239 -14.06 3.67 5.29
C THR A 239 -13.88 4.84 4.33
N ALA A 240 -13.39 4.62 3.11
CA ALA A 240 -13.08 5.69 2.16
C ALA A 240 -14.28 6.63 1.89
N ARG A 241 -15.48 6.08 1.73
CA ARG A 241 -16.70 6.88 1.51
C ARG A 241 -17.02 7.77 2.72
N GLN A 242 -16.88 7.22 3.93
CA GLN A 242 -17.10 7.97 5.18
C GLN A 242 -16.06 9.09 5.32
N ALA A 243 -14.79 8.80 5.07
CA ALA A 243 -13.71 9.78 5.15
C ALA A 243 -13.90 10.91 4.14
N ALA A 244 -14.21 10.61 2.87
CA ALA A 244 -14.46 11.60 1.83
C ALA A 244 -15.66 12.50 2.16
N LEU A 245 -16.74 11.97 2.74
CA LEU A 245 -17.88 12.76 3.18
C LEU A 245 -17.56 13.66 4.36
N ALA A 246 -16.70 13.24 5.27
CA ALA A 246 -16.25 14.06 6.40
C ALA A 246 -15.43 15.25 5.90
N GLU A 247 -14.49 15.03 4.99
CA GLU A 247 -13.65 16.10 4.43
C GLU A 247 -14.46 17.14 3.66
N ALA A 248 -15.43 16.71 2.84
CA ALA A 248 -16.31 17.60 2.10
C ALA A 248 -17.14 18.54 2.99
N ARG A 249 -17.36 18.19 4.28
CA ARG A 249 -18.10 19.04 5.23
C ARG A 249 -17.23 20.12 5.87
N PHE A 250 -15.89 19.97 5.83
CA PHE A 250 -14.95 20.91 6.41
C PHE A 250 -14.40 21.96 5.43
N VAL A 251 -14.76 21.89 4.15
CA VAL A 251 -14.45 22.98 3.21
C VAL A 251 -15.35 24.17 3.55
N PRO A 252 -14.80 25.32 4.03
CA PRO A 252 -15.60 26.50 4.30
C PRO A 252 -16.32 26.95 3.01
N ALA A 253 -17.59 27.27 3.10
CA ALA A 253 -18.27 28.03 2.04
C ALA A 253 -17.60 29.42 1.97
N GLU A 254 -16.84 29.69 0.91
CA GLU A 254 -16.32 31.02 0.61
C GLU A 254 -17.44 31.98 0.22
#